data_b6b665a340b6c8c168cd26dffacda2bf
#
_entry.id   b6b665a340b6c8c168cd26dffacda2bf
#
_cell.length_a   1.000
_cell.length_b   1.000
_cell.length_c   1.000
_cell.angle_alpha   90.00
_cell.angle_beta   90.00
_cell.angle_gamma   90.00
#
_symmetry.space_group_name_H-M   'P 1'
#
loop_
_entity.id
_entity.type
_entity.pdbx_description
1 polymer ?
#
loop_
_entity_poly.entity_id
_entity_poly.type
_entity_poly.pdbx_seq_one_letter_code
_entity_poly.pdbx_strand_id
1 'polypeptide(L)'
;MPASFEPEALKAQTVAARTYTLSKMERTVEAHPDADVCTDITCCQAYIDPADAAANWGENAQTYTDKIAAAVADTDGMAALFQGQPIQAVFFSSAAGRTVDAVEVWGNAVPYLTSVDSPEGDEVPNYHSTVTVPLDEFKSKLLAQYPQADLSGEPAGWFANLVPNSAGGVETVDIGGTTVGGGSLRTLFGLRSTSFTVSASADGVTFSVTGYGHGVGMSQYGANALAKEGKSYDEILKWYYTGIDVAPYTPQR
;
A
#
# COMPACT_ATOMS: atom_id res chain seq x y z
N MET A 1 -5.95 0.98 -9.42
CA MET A 1 -6.92 2.06 -9.02
C MET A 1 -8.22 1.84 -9.78
N PRO A 2 -9.40 1.99 -9.17
CA PRO A 2 -10.69 1.91 -9.89
C PRO A 2 -10.84 2.99 -10.95
N ALA A 3 -11.28 2.62 -12.17
CA ALA A 3 -11.48 3.55 -13.27
C ALA A 3 -12.64 4.55 -13.03
N SER A 4 -13.50 4.27 -12.05
CA SER A 4 -14.58 5.17 -11.61
C SER A 4 -14.11 6.39 -10.82
N PHE A 5 -12.84 6.41 -10.35
CA PHE A 5 -12.30 7.51 -9.54
C PHE A 5 -12.25 8.83 -10.32
N GLU A 6 -12.08 9.93 -9.60
CA GLU A 6 -11.99 11.27 -10.17
C GLU A 6 -10.82 11.39 -11.16
N PRO A 7 -10.94 12.22 -12.21
CA PRO A 7 -9.89 12.40 -13.22
C PRO A 7 -8.53 12.76 -12.62
N GLU A 8 -8.48 13.65 -11.64
CA GLU A 8 -7.22 14.06 -11.01
C GLU A 8 -6.57 12.95 -10.20
N ALA A 9 -7.36 12.05 -9.58
CA ALA A 9 -6.82 10.84 -8.94
C ALA A 9 -6.22 9.86 -9.96
N LEU A 10 -6.87 9.68 -11.11
CA LEU A 10 -6.35 8.83 -12.20
C LEU A 10 -5.06 9.42 -12.81
N LYS A 11 -4.99 10.75 -12.97
CA LYS A 11 -3.76 11.44 -13.38
C LYS A 11 -2.63 11.25 -12.37
N ALA A 12 -2.90 11.43 -11.07
CA ALA A 12 -1.93 11.19 -10.01
C ALA A 12 -1.41 9.74 -10.03
N GLN A 13 -2.32 8.76 -10.17
CA GLN A 13 -1.94 7.35 -10.30
C GLN A 13 -1.11 7.08 -11.55
N THR A 14 -1.45 7.71 -12.68
CA THR A 14 -0.70 7.57 -13.93
C THR A 14 0.73 8.05 -13.78
N VAL A 15 0.92 9.25 -13.20
CA VAL A 15 2.25 9.80 -12.93
C VAL A 15 3.01 8.94 -11.92
N ALA A 16 2.37 8.48 -10.84
CA ALA A 16 3.01 7.61 -9.85
C ALA A 16 3.47 6.30 -10.48
N ALA A 17 2.62 5.61 -11.25
CA ALA A 17 2.96 4.34 -11.90
C ALA A 17 4.08 4.49 -12.93
N ARG A 18 4.03 5.56 -13.75
CA ARG A 18 5.11 5.92 -14.69
C ARG A 18 6.42 6.18 -13.95
N THR A 19 6.39 7.00 -12.91
CA THR A 19 7.57 7.35 -12.13
C THR A 19 8.19 6.13 -11.46
N TYR A 20 7.37 5.26 -10.89
CA TYR A 20 7.84 4.00 -10.31
C TYR A 20 8.53 3.13 -11.35
N THR A 21 7.95 2.99 -12.55
CA THR A 21 8.58 2.28 -13.68
C THR A 21 9.93 2.89 -14.03
N LEU A 22 9.99 4.22 -14.22
CA LEU A 22 11.25 4.93 -14.52
C LEU A 22 12.32 4.68 -13.46
N SER A 23 11.97 4.72 -12.17
CA SER A 23 12.92 4.45 -11.08
C SER A 23 13.45 3.00 -11.06
N LYS A 24 12.69 2.05 -11.60
CA LYS A 24 13.10 0.64 -11.74
C LYS A 24 14.01 0.41 -12.95
N MET A 25 13.78 1.12 -14.06
CA MET A 25 14.58 1.02 -15.28
C MET A 25 16.05 1.43 -15.09
N GLU A 26 16.35 2.20 -14.05
CA GLU A 26 17.73 2.59 -13.71
C GLU A 26 18.56 1.45 -13.10
N ARG A 27 17.95 0.28 -12.82
CA ARG A 27 18.61 -0.86 -12.15
C ARG A 27 18.24 -2.15 -12.84
N THR A 28 19.24 -3.00 -13.06
CA THR A 28 18.98 -4.40 -13.42
C THR A 28 18.45 -5.13 -12.19
N VAL A 29 17.31 -5.81 -12.34
CA VAL A 29 16.70 -6.62 -11.28
C VAL A 29 16.98 -8.09 -11.56
N GLU A 30 17.60 -8.79 -10.62
CA GLU A 30 18.00 -10.20 -10.77
C GLU A 30 16.81 -11.12 -11.09
N ALA A 31 15.63 -10.81 -10.57
CA ALA A 31 14.40 -11.58 -10.82
C ALA A 31 13.90 -11.52 -12.28
N HIS A 32 14.32 -10.51 -13.05
CA HIS A 32 13.96 -10.35 -14.47
C HIS A 32 15.07 -9.64 -15.25
N PRO A 33 16.23 -10.30 -15.46
CA PRO A 33 17.44 -9.68 -16.02
C PRO A 33 17.27 -9.21 -17.47
N ASP A 34 16.31 -9.75 -18.19
CA ASP A 34 16.03 -9.45 -19.60
C ASP A 34 14.87 -8.44 -19.79
N ALA A 35 14.37 -7.84 -18.70
CA ALA A 35 13.28 -6.87 -18.74
C ALA A 35 13.51 -5.72 -17.76
N ASP A 36 13.13 -4.50 -18.16
CA ASP A 36 13.22 -3.32 -17.28
C ASP A 36 12.30 -3.44 -16.06
N VAL A 37 11.12 -4.03 -16.22
CA VAL A 37 10.12 -4.24 -15.18
C VAL A 37 9.37 -5.55 -15.40
N CYS A 38 8.73 -6.08 -14.35
CA CYS A 38 7.84 -7.23 -14.42
C CYS A 38 6.44 -6.90 -13.89
N THR A 39 5.52 -7.85 -14.02
CA THR A 39 4.12 -7.72 -13.60
C THR A 39 3.83 -8.25 -12.21
N ASP A 40 4.85 -8.72 -11.49
CA ASP A 40 4.74 -9.20 -10.11
C ASP A 40 4.68 -8.02 -9.13
N ILE A 41 3.60 -7.94 -8.35
CA ILE A 41 3.38 -6.87 -7.35
C ILE A 41 4.38 -6.91 -6.18
N THR A 42 5.06 -8.03 -5.98
CA THR A 42 6.09 -8.17 -4.94
C THR A 42 7.46 -7.67 -5.39
N CYS A 43 7.64 -7.49 -6.70
CA CYS A 43 8.87 -7.02 -7.34
C CYS A 43 8.69 -5.64 -7.98
N CYS A 44 7.69 -5.49 -8.86
CA CYS A 44 7.41 -4.26 -9.60
C CYS A 44 5.96 -3.80 -9.36
N GLN A 45 5.09 -3.85 -10.37
CA GLN A 45 3.69 -3.47 -10.20
C GLN A 45 2.79 -4.33 -11.08
N ALA A 46 1.55 -4.56 -10.62
CA ALA A 46 0.58 -5.33 -11.37
C ALA A 46 0.29 -4.71 -12.74
N TYR A 47 0.08 -5.57 -13.72
CA TYR A 47 -0.36 -5.22 -15.06
C TYR A 47 -1.64 -5.98 -15.40
N ILE A 48 -2.54 -5.33 -16.10
CA ILE A 48 -3.71 -5.96 -16.73
C ILE A 48 -3.75 -5.51 -18.20
N ASP A 49 -4.01 -6.42 -19.11
CA ASP A 49 -4.20 -6.08 -20.51
C ASP A 49 -5.42 -5.15 -20.67
N PRO A 50 -5.33 -4.06 -21.47
CA PRO A 50 -6.45 -3.14 -21.67
C PRO A 50 -7.74 -3.82 -22.15
N ALA A 51 -7.66 -4.87 -22.97
CA ALA A 51 -8.83 -5.62 -23.43
C ALA A 51 -9.49 -6.40 -22.30
N ASP A 52 -8.69 -7.00 -21.40
CA ASP A 52 -9.19 -7.71 -20.21
C ASP A 52 -9.80 -6.73 -19.21
N ALA A 53 -9.18 -5.56 -19.04
CA ALA A 53 -9.72 -4.50 -18.20
C ALA A 53 -11.09 -4.03 -18.74
N ALA A 54 -11.20 -3.77 -20.04
CA ALA A 54 -12.45 -3.37 -20.68
C ALA A 54 -13.54 -4.44 -20.53
N ALA A 55 -13.19 -5.72 -20.68
CA ALA A 55 -14.13 -6.84 -20.48
C ALA A 55 -14.69 -6.87 -19.05
N ASN A 56 -13.85 -6.55 -18.04
CA ASN A 56 -14.27 -6.51 -16.63
C ASN A 56 -15.21 -5.33 -16.31
N TRP A 57 -15.18 -4.25 -17.11
CA TRP A 57 -16.00 -3.05 -16.88
C TRP A 57 -17.38 -3.09 -17.52
N GLY A 58 -17.68 -4.11 -18.38
CA GLY A 58 -18.99 -4.31 -19.01
C GLY A 58 -19.48 -3.06 -19.75
N GLU A 59 -20.66 -2.57 -19.40
CA GLU A 59 -21.28 -1.40 -20.06
C GLU A 59 -20.46 -0.10 -19.90
N ASN A 60 -19.61 -0.02 -18.89
CA ASN A 60 -18.74 1.14 -18.66
C ASN A 60 -17.40 1.06 -19.42
N ALA A 61 -17.15 0.01 -20.21
CA ALA A 61 -15.86 -0.26 -20.86
C ALA A 61 -15.34 0.95 -21.64
N GLN A 62 -16.16 1.52 -22.53
CA GLN A 62 -15.74 2.67 -23.34
C GLN A 62 -15.46 3.90 -22.46
N THR A 63 -16.38 4.24 -21.57
CA THR A 63 -16.24 5.40 -20.67
C THR A 63 -14.97 5.34 -19.81
N TYR A 64 -14.67 4.16 -19.26
CA TYR A 64 -13.49 3.99 -18.41
C TYR A 64 -12.19 3.95 -19.20
N THR A 65 -12.22 3.35 -20.41
CA THR A 65 -11.09 3.36 -21.32
C THR A 65 -10.73 4.79 -21.71
N ASP A 66 -11.72 5.60 -22.14
CA ASP A 66 -11.52 6.99 -22.53
C ASP A 66 -10.99 7.84 -21.36
N LYS A 67 -11.53 7.60 -20.15
CA LYS A 67 -11.12 8.33 -18.95
C LYS A 67 -9.66 8.05 -18.57
N ILE A 68 -9.23 6.79 -18.65
CA ILE A 68 -7.82 6.41 -18.38
C ILE A 68 -6.92 6.94 -19.49
N ALA A 69 -7.33 6.82 -20.77
CA ALA A 69 -6.57 7.34 -21.88
C ALA A 69 -6.35 8.87 -21.78
N ALA A 70 -7.39 9.61 -21.38
CA ALA A 70 -7.29 11.04 -21.13
C ALA A 70 -6.30 11.34 -19.99
N ALA A 71 -6.35 10.61 -18.87
CA ALA A 71 -5.42 10.79 -17.75
C ALA A 71 -3.95 10.54 -18.17
N VAL A 72 -3.71 9.55 -19.04
CA VAL A 72 -2.38 9.26 -19.61
C VAL A 72 -1.92 10.40 -20.53
N ALA A 73 -2.79 10.86 -21.45
CA ALA A 73 -2.47 11.93 -22.39
C ALA A 73 -2.22 13.28 -21.70
N ASP A 74 -3.08 13.64 -20.74
CA ASP A 74 -2.97 14.91 -19.99
C ASP A 74 -1.71 14.99 -19.10
N THR A 75 -1.10 13.85 -18.79
CA THR A 75 0.11 13.76 -17.96
C THR A 75 1.32 13.23 -18.73
N ASP A 76 1.29 13.31 -20.07
CA ASP A 76 2.37 12.76 -20.88
C ASP A 76 3.73 13.38 -20.51
N GLY A 77 4.75 12.54 -20.40
CA GLY A 77 6.11 12.93 -20.02
C GLY A 77 6.28 13.39 -18.56
N MET A 78 5.21 13.55 -17.77
CA MET A 78 5.31 13.99 -16.38
C MET A 78 5.77 12.87 -15.43
N ALA A 79 6.66 13.21 -14.48
CA ALA A 79 7.14 12.32 -13.43
C ALA A 79 7.22 13.05 -12.08
N ALA A 80 7.17 12.29 -11.00
CA ALA A 80 7.41 12.76 -9.64
C ALA A 80 8.92 12.63 -9.34
N LEU A 81 9.56 13.76 -9.03
CA LEU A 81 11.02 13.85 -8.92
C LEU A 81 11.44 14.31 -7.52
N PHE A 82 12.47 13.71 -6.98
CA PHE A 82 13.17 14.20 -5.80
C PHE A 82 14.62 14.48 -6.18
N GLN A 83 15.06 15.72 -6.02
CA GLN A 83 16.39 16.19 -6.46
C GLN A 83 16.68 15.88 -7.94
N GLY A 84 15.65 16.02 -8.80
CA GLY A 84 15.73 15.81 -10.23
C GLY A 84 15.71 14.35 -10.71
N GLN A 85 15.57 13.37 -9.81
CA GLN A 85 15.52 11.94 -10.11
C GLN A 85 14.13 11.37 -9.85
N PRO A 86 13.65 10.40 -10.67
CA PRO A 86 12.39 9.71 -10.41
C PRO A 86 12.36 9.02 -9.06
N ILE A 87 11.32 9.27 -8.27
CA ILE A 87 11.14 8.66 -6.97
C ILE A 87 10.66 7.20 -7.06
N GLN A 88 10.84 6.45 -5.99
CA GLN A 88 10.10 5.19 -5.80
C GLN A 88 8.64 5.53 -5.41
N ALA A 89 7.84 5.88 -6.42
CA ALA A 89 6.46 6.33 -6.23
C ALA A 89 5.52 5.17 -5.91
N VAL A 90 5.72 4.54 -4.76
CA VAL A 90 4.91 3.41 -4.27
C VAL A 90 3.51 3.87 -3.89
N PHE A 91 2.53 3.02 -4.11
CA PHE A 91 1.13 3.29 -3.81
C PHE A 91 0.42 2.02 -3.31
N PHE A 92 -0.71 2.22 -2.65
CA PHE A 92 -1.50 1.14 -2.07
C PHE A 92 -2.99 1.50 -2.10
N SER A 93 -3.86 0.59 -1.69
CA SER A 93 -5.31 0.77 -1.84
C SER A 93 -5.87 1.85 -0.92
N SER A 94 -5.85 1.64 0.41
CA SER A 94 -6.45 2.58 1.38
C SER A 94 -5.70 2.60 2.70
N ALA A 95 -5.44 3.79 3.21
CA ALA A 95 -4.86 4.04 4.52
C ALA A 95 -5.93 3.94 5.64
N ALA A 96 -5.48 3.86 6.87
CA ALA A 96 -6.33 3.93 8.07
C ALA A 96 -6.23 5.31 8.73
N GLY A 97 -6.48 6.38 7.94
CA GLY A 97 -6.40 7.77 8.35
C GLY A 97 -5.04 8.44 8.13
N ARG A 98 -3.95 7.68 8.06
CA ARG A 98 -2.58 8.16 7.78
C ARG A 98 -1.78 7.10 7.01
N THR A 99 -0.75 7.57 6.28
CA THR A 99 0.26 6.68 5.69
C THR A 99 1.35 6.34 6.71
N VAL A 100 2.13 5.30 6.45
CA VAL A 100 3.21 4.80 7.30
C VAL A 100 4.56 5.28 6.76
N ASP A 101 5.50 5.62 7.64
CA ASP A 101 6.87 5.93 7.26
C ASP A 101 7.57 4.71 6.63
N ALA A 102 8.33 4.94 5.56
CA ALA A 102 9.03 3.87 4.84
C ALA A 102 10.00 3.08 5.74
N VAL A 103 10.63 3.75 6.71
CA VAL A 103 11.58 3.11 7.63
C VAL A 103 10.93 2.02 8.48
N GLU A 104 9.67 2.20 8.87
CA GLU A 104 8.92 1.24 9.70
C GLU A 104 8.48 0.00 8.92
N VAL A 105 8.40 0.09 7.58
CA VAL A 105 7.97 -1.03 6.72
C VAL A 105 9.16 -1.75 6.09
N TRP A 106 10.19 -0.99 5.66
CA TRP A 106 11.32 -1.52 4.89
C TRP A 106 12.69 -1.35 5.55
N GLY A 107 12.75 -0.74 6.76
CA GLY A 107 13.97 -0.57 7.55
C GLY A 107 14.89 0.55 7.08
N ASN A 108 14.54 1.26 6.00
CA ASN A 108 15.33 2.37 5.47
C ASN A 108 14.49 3.64 5.36
N ALA A 109 15.02 4.75 5.87
CA ALA A 109 14.38 6.06 5.71
C ALA A 109 14.47 6.52 4.26
N VAL A 110 13.34 6.96 3.70
CA VAL A 110 13.25 7.54 2.37
C VAL A 110 12.66 8.94 2.51
N PRO A 111 13.39 10.02 2.17
CA PRO A 111 13.02 11.39 2.54
C PRO A 111 11.62 11.83 2.07
N TYR A 112 11.14 11.29 0.97
CA TYR A 112 9.84 11.61 0.37
C TYR A 112 8.74 10.60 0.71
N LEU A 113 9.01 9.54 1.49
CA LEU A 113 8.05 8.52 1.93
C LEU A 113 7.86 8.58 3.46
N THR A 114 7.33 9.72 3.90
CA THR A 114 7.00 9.99 5.31
C THR A 114 5.50 9.87 5.55
N SER A 115 5.10 9.66 6.80
CA SER A 115 3.70 9.57 7.20
C SER A 115 2.98 10.90 6.97
N VAL A 116 1.85 10.86 6.25
CA VAL A 116 0.95 11.99 6.01
C VAL A 116 -0.49 11.60 6.27
N ASP A 117 -1.35 12.58 6.54
CA ASP A 117 -2.80 12.34 6.66
C ASP A 117 -3.39 11.84 5.35
N SER A 118 -4.36 10.95 5.42
CA SER A 118 -5.05 10.38 4.27
C SER A 118 -6.56 10.39 4.55
N PRO A 119 -7.34 11.18 3.78
CA PRO A 119 -8.69 11.60 4.20
C PRO A 119 -9.81 10.59 3.87
N GLU A 120 -9.49 9.44 3.27
CA GLU A 120 -10.49 8.40 3.04
C GLU A 120 -10.98 7.79 4.34
N GLY A 121 -12.18 7.22 4.32
CA GLY A 121 -12.84 6.63 5.47
C GLY A 121 -13.81 5.50 5.12
N ASP A 122 -14.93 5.43 5.83
CA ASP A 122 -15.92 4.34 5.77
C ASP A 122 -16.59 4.17 4.39
N GLU A 123 -16.46 5.15 3.50
CA GLU A 123 -16.92 5.03 2.10
C GLU A 123 -16.07 4.07 1.26
N VAL A 124 -14.88 3.67 1.76
CA VAL A 124 -14.02 2.69 1.08
C VAL A 124 -14.63 1.29 1.21
N PRO A 125 -14.87 0.57 0.12
CA PRO A 125 -15.41 -0.79 0.19
C PRO A 125 -14.52 -1.73 1.02
N ASN A 126 -15.11 -2.39 2.01
CA ASN A 126 -14.40 -3.26 2.95
C ASN A 126 -13.25 -2.53 3.70
N TYR A 127 -13.47 -1.26 4.05
CA TYR A 127 -12.50 -0.46 4.82
C TYR A 127 -12.15 -1.13 6.14
N HIS A 128 -13.17 -1.65 6.83
CA HIS A 128 -13.01 -2.53 7.98
C HIS A 128 -13.18 -3.98 7.59
N SER A 129 -12.35 -4.84 8.13
CA SER A 129 -12.42 -6.29 7.92
C SER A 129 -11.99 -7.02 9.18
N THR A 130 -12.50 -8.25 9.35
CA THR A 130 -12.16 -9.09 10.50
C THR A 130 -11.61 -10.43 10.02
N VAL A 131 -10.51 -10.86 10.62
CA VAL A 131 -9.92 -12.18 10.41
C VAL A 131 -9.87 -12.91 11.75
N THR A 132 -10.58 -14.04 11.87
CA THR A 132 -10.52 -14.90 13.04
C THR A 132 -9.79 -16.17 12.68
N VAL A 133 -8.73 -16.47 13.43
CA VAL A 133 -7.86 -17.63 13.24
C VAL A 133 -8.07 -18.61 14.40
N PRO A 134 -8.42 -19.88 14.14
CA PRO A 134 -8.51 -20.89 15.18
C PRO A 134 -7.19 -21.02 15.95
N LEU A 135 -7.26 -21.31 17.27
CA LEU A 135 -6.08 -21.34 18.14
C LEU A 135 -4.97 -22.27 17.66
N ASP A 136 -5.33 -23.47 17.18
CA ASP A 136 -4.34 -24.45 16.72
C ASP A 136 -3.65 -23.98 15.43
N GLU A 137 -4.39 -23.34 14.52
CA GLU A 137 -3.82 -22.74 13.31
C GLU A 137 -2.91 -21.56 13.66
N PHE A 138 -3.33 -20.68 14.58
CA PHE A 138 -2.55 -19.55 15.04
C PHE A 138 -1.22 -20.03 15.66
N LYS A 139 -1.28 -20.99 16.60
CA LYS A 139 -0.09 -21.60 17.22
C LYS A 139 0.84 -22.22 16.17
N SER A 140 0.28 -23.02 15.27
CA SER A 140 1.05 -23.71 14.24
C SER A 140 1.81 -22.73 13.34
N LYS A 141 1.12 -21.70 12.81
CA LYS A 141 1.73 -20.70 11.94
C LYS A 141 2.75 -19.84 12.68
N LEU A 142 2.41 -19.36 13.87
CA LEU A 142 3.30 -18.49 14.64
C LEU A 142 4.57 -19.23 15.07
N LEU A 143 4.44 -20.42 15.67
CA LEU A 143 5.58 -21.18 16.15
C LEU A 143 6.50 -21.71 15.04
N ALA A 144 5.99 -21.86 13.82
CA ALA A 144 6.82 -22.18 12.66
C ALA A 144 7.84 -21.07 12.34
N GLN A 145 7.51 -19.80 12.60
CA GLN A 145 8.41 -18.66 12.39
C GLN A 145 9.09 -18.18 13.68
N TYR A 146 8.41 -18.32 14.81
CA TYR A 146 8.84 -17.84 16.12
C TYR A 146 8.79 -18.99 17.17
N PRO A 147 9.64 -20.01 17.04
CA PRO A 147 9.59 -21.22 17.90
C PRO A 147 9.86 -20.95 19.38
N GLN A 148 10.39 -19.78 19.73
CA GLN A 148 10.66 -19.34 21.09
C GLN A 148 9.44 -18.71 21.79
N ALA A 149 8.34 -18.43 21.07
CA ALA A 149 7.14 -17.84 21.66
C ALA A 149 6.42 -18.84 22.59
N ASP A 150 6.12 -18.44 23.81
CA ASP A 150 5.38 -19.29 24.76
C ASP A 150 3.85 -19.05 24.64
N LEU A 151 3.17 -19.99 24.02
CA LEU A 151 1.72 -20.00 23.86
C LEU A 151 1.04 -21.09 24.74
N SER A 152 1.67 -21.48 25.83
CA SER A 152 1.13 -22.51 26.78
C SER A 152 0.06 -21.96 27.69
N GLY A 153 0.05 -20.65 27.96
CA GLY A 153 -0.93 -20.00 28.83
C GLY A 153 -2.27 -19.71 28.17
N GLU A 154 -3.15 -19.03 28.93
CA GLU A 154 -4.45 -18.58 28.42
C GLU A 154 -4.29 -17.62 27.23
N PRO A 155 -5.04 -17.79 26.12
CA PRO A 155 -4.90 -17.00 24.92
C PRO A 155 -5.00 -15.50 25.13
N ALA A 156 -5.87 -15.05 26.03
CA ALA A 156 -6.02 -13.63 26.36
C ALA A 156 -4.74 -12.96 26.89
N GLY A 157 -3.79 -13.73 27.39
CA GLY A 157 -2.51 -13.26 27.90
C GLY A 157 -1.35 -13.35 26.90
N TRP A 158 -1.57 -13.81 25.67
CA TRP A 158 -0.45 -14.00 24.71
C TRP A 158 0.10 -12.70 24.17
N PHE A 159 -0.72 -11.65 24.05
CA PHE A 159 -0.36 -10.37 23.44
C PHE A 159 -0.03 -9.32 24.50
N ALA A 160 1.13 -8.66 24.34
CA ALA A 160 1.59 -7.60 25.24
C ALA A 160 2.41 -6.55 24.44
N ASN A 161 2.72 -5.41 25.06
CA ASN A 161 3.68 -4.42 24.59
C ASN A 161 3.50 -4.03 23.11
N LEU A 162 2.28 -3.74 22.70
CA LEU A 162 2.01 -3.26 21.34
C LEU A 162 2.64 -1.88 21.14
N VAL A 163 3.52 -1.78 20.16
CA VAL A 163 4.16 -0.53 19.72
C VAL A 163 3.46 -0.07 18.44
N PRO A 164 2.87 1.14 18.42
CA PRO A 164 2.24 1.67 17.23
C PRO A 164 3.28 2.20 16.23
N ASN A 165 2.97 2.08 14.93
CA ASN A 165 3.68 2.77 13.86
C ASN A 165 3.18 4.22 13.70
N SER A 166 3.78 4.99 12.78
CA SER A 166 3.45 6.39 12.49
C SER A 166 2.01 6.64 12.04
N ALA A 167 1.31 5.60 11.57
CA ALA A 167 -0.11 5.65 11.20
C ALA A 167 -1.04 5.16 12.33
N GLY A 168 -0.51 4.84 13.53
CA GLY A 168 -1.27 4.30 14.65
C GLY A 168 -1.62 2.81 14.52
N GLY A 169 -1.17 2.13 13.46
CA GLY A 169 -1.23 0.67 13.33
C GLY A 169 -0.14 -0.02 14.13
N VAL A 170 0.08 -1.30 13.91
CA VAL A 170 1.05 -2.11 14.66
C VAL A 170 2.42 -2.10 13.97
N GLU A 171 3.44 -1.54 14.64
CA GLU A 171 4.84 -1.73 14.27
C GLU A 171 5.33 -3.08 14.80
N THR A 172 5.23 -3.28 16.13
CA THR A 172 5.57 -4.54 16.78
C THR A 172 4.57 -4.87 17.90
N VAL A 173 4.50 -6.14 18.25
CA VAL A 173 3.76 -6.63 19.42
C VAL A 173 4.47 -7.84 19.98
N ASP A 174 4.54 -7.97 21.32
CA ASP A 174 5.06 -9.16 21.95
C ASP A 174 3.99 -10.24 21.99
N ILE A 175 4.34 -11.44 21.51
CA ILE A 175 3.45 -12.61 21.52
C ILE A 175 4.18 -13.75 22.23
N GLY A 176 3.64 -14.20 23.36
CA GLY A 176 4.30 -15.23 24.18
C GLY A 176 5.72 -14.85 24.57
N GLY A 177 5.97 -13.57 24.89
CA GLY A 177 7.29 -13.05 25.24
C GLY A 177 8.25 -12.82 24.07
N THR A 178 7.81 -13.00 22.82
CA THR A 178 8.61 -12.78 21.62
C THR A 178 8.09 -11.58 20.83
N THR A 179 8.95 -10.64 20.50
CA THR A 179 8.60 -9.48 19.68
C THR A 179 8.38 -9.87 18.21
N VAL A 180 7.20 -9.57 17.69
CA VAL A 180 6.77 -9.88 16.32
C VAL A 180 6.36 -8.61 15.60
N GLY A 181 6.84 -8.39 14.38
CA GLY A 181 6.48 -7.23 13.56
C GLY A 181 5.05 -7.31 13.04
N GLY A 182 4.36 -6.16 12.99
CA GLY A 182 3.01 -6.07 12.42
C GLY A 182 2.96 -6.50 10.95
N GLY A 183 4.01 -6.20 10.16
CA GLY A 183 4.18 -6.67 8.78
C GLY A 183 4.28 -8.19 8.67
N SER A 184 4.96 -8.84 9.62
CA SER A 184 5.05 -10.31 9.70
C SER A 184 3.70 -10.93 9.99
N LEU A 185 2.94 -10.37 10.94
CA LEU A 185 1.57 -10.82 11.25
C LEU A 185 0.64 -10.63 10.06
N ARG A 186 0.75 -9.48 9.38
CA ARG A 186 -0.01 -9.22 8.15
C ARG A 186 0.21 -10.32 7.11
N THR A 187 1.46 -10.69 6.86
CA THR A 187 1.82 -11.75 5.89
C THR A 187 1.35 -13.12 6.36
N LEU A 188 1.62 -13.46 7.62
CA LEU A 188 1.35 -14.79 8.19
C LEU A 188 -0.14 -15.15 8.22
N PHE A 189 -0.99 -14.15 8.50
CA PHE A 189 -2.44 -14.33 8.65
C PHE A 189 -3.26 -13.73 7.52
N GLY A 190 -2.61 -13.21 6.45
CA GLY A 190 -3.29 -12.65 5.29
C GLY A 190 -4.09 -11.38 5.61
N LEU A 191 -3.62 -10.56 6.56
CA LEU A 191 -4.30 -9.33 6.94
C LEU A 191 -4.18 -8.27 5.84
N ARG A 192 -5.20 -7.46 5.69
CA ARG A 192 -5.24 -6.43 4.64
C ARG A 192 -4.22 -5.32 4.87
N SER A 193 -3.96 -4.96 6.12
CA SER A 193 -2.98 -3.92 6.51
C SER A 193 -2.33 -4.26 7.86
N THR A 194 -1.40 -3.42 8.31
CA THR A 194 -0.84 -3.44 9.66
C THR A 194 -1.67 -2.61 10.65
N SER A 195 -2.71 -1.90 10.18
CA SER A 195 -3.64 -1.16 11.06
C SER A 195 -4.71 -2.11 11.58
N PHE A 196 -4.39 -2.82 12.66
CA PHE A 196 -5.30 -3.76 13.28
C PHE A 196 -5.27 -3.67 14.82
N THR A 197 -6.38 -4.06 15.42
CA THR A 197 -6.43 -4.49 16.83
C THR A 197 -6.52 -6.01 16.88
N VAL A 198 -6.04 -6.61 17.98
CA VAL A 198 -6.05 -8.05 18.15
C VAL A 198 -6.65 -8.40 19.50
N SER A 199 -7.45 -9.47 19.53
CA SER A 199 -7.96 -10.11 20.73
C SER A 199 -7.83 -11.62 20.61
N ALA A 200 -7.64 -12.32 21.74
CA ALA A 200 -7.59 -13.77 21.76
C ALA A 200 -8.51 -14.30 22.87
N SER A 201 -9.18 -15.39 22.57
CA SER A 201 -10.10 -16.11 23.46
C SER A 201 -9.99 -17.61 23.24
N ALA A 202 -10.81 -18.39 23.94
CA ALA A 202 -10.90 -19.84 23.69
C ALA A 202 -11.37 -20.19 22.27
N ASP A 203 -12.08 -19.27 21.58
CA ASP A 203 -12.62 -19.49 20.24
C ASP A 203 -11.60 -19.20 19.12
N GLY A 204 -10.52 -18.46 19.43
CA GLY A 204 -9.50 -18.09 18.44
C GLY A 204 -8.85 -16.74 18.70
N VAL A 205 -7.99 -16.36 17.76
CA VAL A 205 -7.36 -15.03 17.67
C VAL A 205 -8.08 -14.22 16.59
N THR A 206 -8.60 -13.06 16.98
CA THR A 206 -9.37 -12.18 16.08
C THR A 206 -8.62 -10.88 15.83
N PHE A 207 -8.38 -10.56 14.57
CA PHE A 207 -7.82 -9.30 14.09
C PHE A 207 -8.93 -8.44 13.49
N SER A 208 -9.13 -7.24 14.02
CA SER A 208 -9.99 -6.20 13.40
C SER A 208 -9.10 -5.23 12.64
N VAL A 209 -9.21 -5.22 11.32
CA VAL A 209 -8.26 -4.55 10.41
C VAL A 209 -8.93 -3.39 9.72
N THR A 210 -8.24 -2.26 9.60
CA THR A 210 -8.67 -1.06 8.86
C THR A 210 -7.72 -0.78 7.69
N GLY A 211 -8.27 -0.44 6.51
CA GLY A 211 -7.50 -0.14 5.31
C GLY A 211 -6.97 -1.37 4.56
N TYR A 212 -6.21 -1.12 3.48
CA TYR A 212 -5.67 -2.18 2.63
C TYR A 212 -4.36 -1.78 1.93
N GLY A 213 -3.29 -2.48 2.21
CA GLY A 213 -1.98 -2.34 1.59
C GLY A 213 -0.85 -2.22 2.60
N HIS A 214 0.34 -1.84 2.12
CA HIS A 214 1.53 -1.67 2.94
C HIS A 214 1.58 -0.32 3.68
N GLY A 215 0.70 0.62 3.33
CA GLY A 215 0.56 1.89 4.01
C GLY A 215 1.54 3.00 3.60
N VAL A 216 2.54 2.75 2.76
CA VAL A 216 3.60 3.73 2.41
C VAL A 216 3.30 4.44 1.09
N GLY A 217 3.52 5.76 1.00
CA GLY A 217 3.32 6.57 -0.18
C GLY A 217 1.85 6.85 -0.47
N MET A 218 1.39 6.82 -1.73
CA MET A 218 0.07 7.30 -2.11
C MET A 218 -1.02 6.25 -1.85
N SER A 219 -2.02 6.62 -1.03
CA SER A 219 -3.29 5.90 -0.95
C SER A 219 -4.14 6.19 -2.17
N GLN A 220 -4.64 5.15 -2.85
CA GLN A 220 -5.50 5.31 -4.03
C GLN A 220 -6.86 5.91 -3.68
N TYR A 221 -7.48 5.44 -2.58
CA TYR A 221 -8.75 6.00 -2.12
C TYR A 221 -8.58 7.40 -1.52
N GLY A 222 -7.48 7.66 -0.82
CA GLY A 222 -7.16 8.99 -0.33
C GLY A 222 -6.88 9.99 -1.46
N ALA A 223 -6.18 9.58 -2.52
CA ALA A 223 -6.02 10.38 -3.72
C ALA A 223 -7.38 10.74 -4.35
N ASN A 224 -8.33 9.80 -4.37
CA ASN A 224 -9.67 10.04 -4.86
C ASN A 224 -10.48 10.99 -3.95
N ALA A 225 -10.31 10.90 -2.63
CA ALA A 225 -10.93 11.83 -1.68
C ALA A 225 -10.41 13.25 -1.88
N LEU A 226 -9.08 13.42 -1.99
CA LEU A 226 -8.44 14.72 -2.28
C LEU A 226 -8.88 15.31 -3.64
N ALA A 227 -9.04 14.46 -4.66
CA ALA A 227 -9.54 14.90 -5.96
C ALA A 227 -11.00 15.39 -5.88
N LYS A 228 -11.86 14.73 -5.09
CA LYS A 228 -13.23 15.19 -4.81
C LYS A 228 -13.28 16.53 -4.06
N GLU A 229 -12.26 16.83 -3.25
CA GLU A 229 -12.07 18.12 -2.59
C GLU A 229 -11.52 19.20 -3.55
N GLY A 230 -11.27 18.86 -4.82
CA GLY A 230 -10.82 19.78 -5.86
C GLY A 230 -9.30 19.90 -6.01
N LYS A 231 -8.50 19.02 -5.38
CA LYS A 231 -7.05 19.02 -5.57
C LYS A 231 -6.68 18.48 -6.95
N SER A 232 -5.72 19.13 -7.60
CA SER A 232 -5.10 18.70 -8.85
C SER A 232 -4.16 17.50 -8.62
N TYR A 233 -3.83 16.77 -9.68
CA TYR A 233 -2.97 15.58 -9.59
C TYR A 233 -1.58 15.89 -9.02
N ASP A 234 -1.00 17.06 -9.31
CA ASP A 234 0.29 17.45 -8.78
C ASP A 234 0.22 17.81 -7.30
N GLU A 235 -0.88 18.43 -6.83
CA GLU A 235 -1.13 18.66 -5.41
C GLU A 235 -1.33 17.34 -4.65
N ILE A 236 -2.03 16.36 -5.25
CA ILE A 236 -2.20 15.02 -4.68
C ILE A 236 -0.85 14.30 -4.56
N LEU A 237 -0.02 14.33 -5.59
CA LEU A 237 1.32 13.72 -5.55
C LEU A 237 2.21 14.37 -4.50
N LYS A 238 2.22 15.70 -4.41
CA LYS A 238 2.99 16.46 -3.41
C LYS A 238 2.46 16.28 -1.99
N TRP A 239 1.18 15.92 -1.84
CA TRP A 239 0.61 15.56 -0.54
C TRP A 239 1.20 14.26 -0.01
N TYR A 240 1.28 13.23 -0.86
CA TYR A 240 1.74 11.90 -0.45
C TYR A 240 3.25 11.69 -0.52
N TYR A 241 3.94 12.45 -1.35
CA TYR A 241 5.39 12.37 -1.50
C TYR A 241 6.03 13.70 -1.10
N THR A 242 6.60 13.73 0.09
CA THR A 242 7.11 14.97 0.71
C THR A 242 8.29 15.55 -0.06
N GLY A 243 8.22 16.84 -0.39
CA GLY A 243 9.34 17.59 -0.97
C GLY A 243 9.72 17.24 -2.39
N ILE A 244 8.79 16.66 -3.15
CA ILE A 244 8.97 16.34 -4.57
C ILE A 244 8.58 17.51 -5.48
N ASP A 245 9.08 17.44 -6.71
CA ASP A 245 8.57 18.19 -7.85
C ASP A 245 7.80 17.25 -8.79
N VAL A 246 6.77 17.77 -9.47
CA VAL A 246 6.10 17.09 -10.59
C VAL A 246 6.43 17.84 -11.87
N ALA A 247 7.25 17.24 -12.72
CA ALA A 247 7.82 17.92 -13.88
C ALA A 247 8.04 16.95 -15.06
N PRO A 248 8.21 17.47 -16.29
CA PRO A 248 8.61 16.65 -17.43
C PRO A 248 9.96 15.96 -17.16
N TYR A 249 10.03 14.67 -17.50
CA TYR A 249 11.25 13.88 -17.36
C TYR A 249 11.47 13.00 -18.61
N THR A 250 12.70 13.02 -19.09
CA THR A 250 13.15 12.14 -20.18
C THR A 250 14.28 11.26 -19.66
N PRO A 251 14.14 9.92 -19.68
CA PRO A 251 15.20 9.01 -19.27
C PRO A 251 16.48 9.26 -20.05
N GLN A 252 17.61 9.37 -19.36
CA GLN A 252 18.93 9.36 -19.99
C GLN A 252 19.31 7.88 -20.16
N ARG A 253 19.20 7.36 -21.37
CA ARG A 253 19.67 6.02 -21.75
C ARG A 253 21.15 6.02 -22.06
#